data_7f9a6007edacb7a57e1df7f99d98bc19
#
_entry.id   7f9a6007edacb7a57e1df7f99d98bc19
#
_cell.length_a   1.000
_cell.length_b   1.000
_cell.length_c   1.000
_cell.angle_alpha   90.00
_cell.angle_beta   90.00
_cell.angle_gamma   90.00
#
_symmetry.space_group_name_H-M   'P 1'
#
loop_
_entity.id
_entity.type
_entity.pdbx_description
1 polymer ?
#
loop_
_entity_poly.entity_id
_entity_poly.type
_entity_poly.pdbx_seq_one_letter_code
_entity_poly.pdbx_strand_id
1 'polypeptide(L)'
;LRTQWMLLLVASVLLGVLFQSFHVPAALLLGPMIVGVVMGLSGASLRINKRFFLLAQAVLGCMIAQTLSPSILTPLLQDWPVVVAVLMLTLAASGLSGFLLVRFSDLPGPTGAWGSSPGGASAMVAMAGDFGADVRLVAFMQYLRVLFVATAAAIVARIGLGDPAHSVSQVWFPPLNQGFLITLGVMFAGAWLGTRLRIPSGALLLPALVGAGLHSSGVALLQVPEWLLALAYALIGWSVGLRFTRPVFLLALRTLPQMIVSIIGLMLLCGGSAWLLTRVLHIDLMTAYLATSPGGLDTVAIIAAGSRVDIAFVMALQTLRLFIILLTGPALARFISRYAHPRAGAN
;
A
#
# COMPACT_ATOMS: atom_id res chain seq x y z
N LEU A 1 -7.43 6.35 30.93
CA LEU A 1 -7.90 5.87 29.64
C LEU A 1 -8.40 7.03 28.75
N ARG A 2 -9.30 7.91 29.23
CA ARG A 2 -9.80 9.08 28.47
C ARG A 2 -8.67 10.00 28.03
N THR A 3 -7.73 10.33 28.92
CA THR A 3 -6.57 11.18 28.62
C THR A 3 -5.67 10.57 27.54
N GLN A 4 -5.47 9.25 27.57
CA GLN A 4 -4.68 8.55 26.53
C GLN A 4 -5.34 8.64 25.15
N TRP A 5 -6.68 8.52 25.07
CA TRP A 5 -7.41 8.69 23.81
C TRP A 5 -7.33 10.14 23.29
N MET A 6 -7.48 11.13 24.16
CA MET A 6 -7.34 12.55 23.77
C MET A 6 -5.92 12.82 23.24
N LEU A 7 -4.89 12.33 23.96
CA LEU A 7 -3.51 12.50 23.55
C LEU A 7 -3.25 11.82 22.18
N LEU A 8 -3.76 10.59 22.00
CA LEU A 8 -3.64 9.85 20.74
C LEU A 8 -4.26 10.64 19.58
N LEU A 9 -5.48 11.14 19.74
CA LEU A 9 -6.19 11.90 18.71
C LEU A 9 -5.47 13.21 18.37
N VAL A 10 -5.21 14.05 19.38
CA VAL A 10 -4.59 15.36 19.16
C VAL A 10 -3.20 15.22 18.56
N ALA A 11 -2.35 14.36 19.12
CA ALA A 11 -1.01 14.15 18.60
C ALA A 11 -1.02 13.57 17.17
N SER A 12 -1.98 12.67 16.86
CA SER A 12 -2.12 12.10 15.51
C SER A 12 -2.55 13.16 14.49
N VAL A 13 -3.49 14.05 14.83
CA VAL A 13 -3.89 15.13 13.94
C VAL A 13 -2.74 16.09 13.72
N LEU A 14 -2.06 16.53 14.78
CA LEU A 14 -0.92 17.46 14.67
C LEU A 14 0.20 16.86 13.81
N LEU A 15 0.57 15.62 14.06
CA LEU A 15 1.65 14.97 13.30
C LEU A 15 1.22 14.66 11.86
N GLY A 16 -0.04 14.29 11.64
CA GLY A 16 -0.60 14.08 10.29
C GLY A 16 -0.59 15.37 9.47
N VAL A 17 -1.04 16.49 10.02
CA VAL A 17 -1.01 17.81 9.37
C VAL A 17 0.43 18.26 9.12
N LEU A 18 1.33 18.07 10.09
CA LEU A 18 2.74 18.39 9.94
C LEU A 18 3.37 17.59 8.78
N PHE A 19 3.13 16.29 8.71
CA PHE A 19 3.64 15.45 7.61
C PHE A 19 3.04 15.84 6.27
N GLN A 20 1.77 16.21 6.25
CA GLN A 20 1.11 16.67 5.03
C GLN A 20 1.69 18.00 4.54
N SER A 21 2.04 18.94 5.44
CA SER A 21 2.70 20.19 5.08
C SER A 21 4.11 19.99 4.49
N PHE A 22 4.80 18.93 4.90
CA PHE A 22 6.09 18.52 4.32
C PHE A 22 5.96 17.58 3.12
N HIS A 23 4.74 17.35 2.62
CA HIS A 23 4.45 16.43 1.51
C HIS A 23 5.00 15.01 1.73
N VAL A 24 5.01 14.55 2.99
CA VAL A 24 5.41 13.18 3.33
C VAL A 24 4.37 12.20 2.77
N PRO A 25 4.80 11.18 1.99
CA PRO A 25 3.86 10.21 1.45
C PRO A 25 3.14 9.44 2.56
N ALA A 26 1.87 9.15 2.36
CA ALA A 26 1.01 8.48 3.34
C ALA A 26 0.93 9.18 4.72
N ALA A 27 1.03 10.51 4.76
CA ALA A 27 1.04 11.32 5.98
C ALA A 27 -0.11 10.99 6.94
N LEU A 28 -1.33 10.81 6.40
CA LEU A 28 -2.55 10.51 7.16
C LEU A 28 -2.54 9.14 7.84
N LEU A 29 -1.67 8.24 7.43
CA LEU A 29 -1.47 6.95 8.08
C LEU A 29 -0.22 6.96 8.96
N LEU A 30 0.90 7.52 8.46
CA LEU A 30 2.17 7.56 9.18
C LEU A 30 2.06 8.38 10.47
N GLY A 31 1.38 9.53 10.46
CA GLY A 31 1.17 10.35 11.66
C GLY A 31 0.55 9.55 12.79
N PRO A 32 -0.67 9.03 12.64
CA PRO A 32 -1.32 8.18 13.63
C PRO A 32 -0.52 6.93 14.01
N MET A 33 0.16 6.29 13.05
CA MET A 33 0.96 5.11 13.31
C MET A 33 2.15 5.42 14.22
N ILE A 34 2.91 6.49 13.97
CA ILE A 34 4.06 6.89 14.77
C ILE A 34 3.63 7.27 16.19
N VAL A 35 2.56 8.04 16.32
CA VAL A 35 1.99 8.37 17.65
C VAL A 35 1.59 7.09 18.37
N GLY A 36 0.94 6.15 17.67
CA GLY A 36 0.61 4.84 18.22
C GLY A 36 1.84 4.05 18.68
N VAL A 37 2.93 4.06 17.90
CA VAL A 37 4.21 3.40 18.26
C VAL A 37 4.79 4.02 19.52
N VAL A 38 4.89 5.35 19.59
CA VAL A 38 5.43 6.05 20.77
C VAL A 38 4.60 5.73 22.01
N MET A 39 3.28 5.77 21.91
CA MET A 39 2.39 5.43 23.02
C MET A 39 2.47 3.94 23.39
N GLY A 40 2.55 3.04 22.42
CA GLY A 40 2.73 1.60 22.64
C GLY A 40 4.04 1.30 23.39
N LEU A 41 5.14 1.92 22.97
CA LEU A 41 6.45 1.79 23.63
C LEU A 41 6.45 2.41 25.04
N SER A 42 5.61 3.43 25.28
CA SER A 42 5.41 4.07 26.59
C SER A 42 4.44 3.31 27.51
N GLY A 43 3.94 2.13 27.08
CA GLY A 43 3.09 1.29 27.90
C GLY A 43 1.60 1.66 27.88
N ALA A 44 1.11 2.35 26.84
CA ALA A 44 -0.31 2.64 26.70
C ALA A 44 -1.14 1.34 26.60
N SER A 45 -2.27 1.31 27.30
CA SER A 45 -3.18 0.16 27.33
C SER A 45 -4.29 0.23 26.28
N LEU A 46 -4.22 1.22 25.36
CA LEU A 46 -5.22 1.44 24.32
C LEU A 46 -5.20 0.29 23.29
N ARG A 47 -6.39 -0.12 22.85
CA ARG A 47 -6.54 -1.08 21.75
C ARG A 47 -7.71 -0.69 20.86
N ILE A 48 -7.50 -0.80 19.56
CA ILE A 48 -8.56 -0.59 18.56
C ILE A 48 -9.43 -1.85 18.51
N ASN A 49 -10.74 -1.66 18.59
CA ASN A 49 -11.68 -2.77 18.47
C ASN A 49 -11.62 -3.36 17.05
N LYS A 50 -11.65 -4.70 16.97
CA LYS A 50 -11.61 -5.44 15.70
C LYS A 50 -12.67 -4.97 14.69
N ARG A 51 -13.85 -4.56 15.14
CA ARG A 51 -14.92 -4.07 14.23
C ARG A 51 -14.51 -2.80 13.49
N PHE A 52 -13.90 -1.83 14.19
CA PHE A 52 -13.40 -0.60 13.56
C PHE A 52 -12.26 -0.88 12.58
N PHE A 53 -11.39 -1.84 12.90
CA PHE A 53 -10.34 -2.27 11.98
C PHE A 53 -10.92 -2.90 10.72
N LEU A 54 -11.94 -3.76 10.82
CA LEU A 54 -12.62 -4.34 9.65
C LEU A 54 -13.33 -3.29 8.80
N LEU A 55 -13.96 -2.28 9.42
CA LEU A 55 -14.57 -1.18 8.68
C LEU A 55 -13.50 -0.34 7.97
N ALA A 56 -12.37 -0.07 8.61
CA ALA A 56 -11.26 0.62 7.96
C ALA A 56 -10.72 -0.16 6.75
N GLN A 57 -10.60 -1.50 6.86
CA GLN A 57 -10.27 -2.36 5.73
C GLN A 57 -11.28 -2.24 4.59
N ALA A 58 -12.58 -2.17 4.90
CA ALA A 58 -13.62 -2.05 3.87
C ALA A 58 -13.58 -0.69 3.16
N VAL A 59 -13.29 0.40 3.90
CA VAL A 59 -13.05 1.72 3.29
C VAL A 59 -11.86 1.67 2.33
N LEU A 60 -10.73 1.04 2.73
CA LEU A 60 -9.59 0.85 1.83
C LEU A 60 -9.96 0.01 0.61
N GLY A 61 -10.78 -1.02 0.77
CA GLY A 61 -11.29 -1.82 -0.34
C GLY A 61 -12.06 -0.97 -1.34
N CYS A 62 -12.97 -0.10 -0.88
CA CYS A 62 -13.71 0.83 -1.74
C CYS A 62 -12.80 1.88 -2.39
N MET A 63 -11.77 2.37 -1.68
CA MET A 63 -10.76 3.26 -2.26
C MET A 63 -10.01 2.57 -3.41
N ILE A 64 -9.55 1.34 -3.19
CA ILE A 64 -8.87 0.55 -4.23
C ILE A 64 -9.80 0.33 -5.43
N ALA A 65 -11.09 0.05 -5.20
CA ALA A 65 -12.09 -0.12 -6.24
C ALA A 65 -12.20 1.10 -7.17
N GLN A 66 -12.10 2.32 -6.63
CA GLN A 66 -12.16 3.55 -7.42
C GLN A 66 -10.97 3.72 -8.38
N THR A 67 -9.85 3.06 -8.14
CA THR A 67 -8.67 3.15 -9.00
C THR A 67 -8.86 2.42 -10.34
N LEU A 68 -9.87 1.54 -10.45
CA LEU A 68 -10.16 0.79 -11.66
C LEU A 68 -11.29 1.47 -12.44
N SER A 69 -10.95 2.34 -13.38
CA SER A 69 -11.90 3.03 -14.26
C SER A 69 -11.85 2.47 -15.69
N PRO A 70 -12.93 2.64 -16.50
CA PRO A 70 -12.94 2.18 -17.91
C PRO A 70 -11.82 2.84 -18.74
N SER A 71 -11.50 4.09 -18.48
CA SER A 71 -10.44 4.84 -19.18
C SER A 71 -9.04 4.26 -18.94
N ILE A 72 -8.83 3.57 -17.81
CA ILE A 72 -7.58 2.91 -17.45
C ILE A 72 -7.44 1.56 -18.15
N LEU A 73 -8.55 0.87 -18.43
CA LEU A 73 -8.53 -0.46 -19.03
C LEU A 73 -8.15 -0.45 -20.52
N THR A 74 -8.51 0.61 -21.26
CA THR A 74 -8.29 0.69 -22.71
C THR A 74 -6.81 0.58 -23.12
N PRO A 75 -5.85 1.34 -22.53
CA PRO A 75 -4.43 1.18 -22.84
C PRO A 75 -3.89 -0.20 -22.50
N LEU A 76 -4.40 -0.83 -21.41
CA LEU A 76 -3.98 -2.17 -21.01
C LEU A 76 -4.34 -3.26 -22.03
N LEU A 77 -5.50 -3.11 -22.68
CA LEU A 77 -5.97 -4.07 -23.66
C LEU A 77 -5.23 -3.93 -24.99
N GLN A 78 -4.71 -2.76 -25.33
CA GLN A 78 -3.96 -2.53 -26.56
C GLN A 78 -2.58 -3.22 -26.51
N ASP A 79 -1.86 -3.06 -25.39
CA ASP A 79 -0.50 -3.56 -25.20
C ASP A 79 -0.41 -4.69 -24.17
N TRP A 80 -1.47 -5.51 -24.10
CA TRP A 80 -1.58 -6.56 -23.06
C TRP A 80 -0.38 -7.50 -22.92
N PRO A 81 0.35 -7.91 -24.00
CA PRO A 81 1.49 -8.81 -23.82
C PRO A 81 2.63 -8.14 -23.04
N VAL A 82 2.87 -6.85 -23.30
CA VAL A 82 3.91 -6.08 -22.62
C VAL A 82 3.49 -5.80 -21.17
N VAL A 83 2.21 -5.44 -20.97
CA VAL A 83 1.64 -5.27 -19.64
C VAL A 83 1.81 -6.53 -18.79
N VAL A 84 1.47 -7.69 -19.33
CA VAL A 84 1.64 -8.99 -18.64
C VAL A 84 3.13 -9.28 -18.37
N ALA A 85 4.01 -9.04 -19.33
CA ALA A 85 5.45 -9.25 -19.14
C ALA A 85 6.03 -8.37 -18.01
N VAL A 86 5.67 -7.09 -17.98
CA VAL A 86 6.10 -6.16 -16.92
C VAL A 86 5.55 -6.55 -15.56
N LEU A 87 4.28 -6.95 -15.49
CA LEU A 87 3.68 -7.42 -14.24
C LEU A 87 4.35 -8.68 -13.73
N MET A 88 4.62 -9.66 -14.60
CA MET A 88 5.34 -10.89 -14.26
C MET A 88 6.76 -10.60 -13.77
N LEU A 89 7.47 -9.69 -14.45
CA LEU A 89 8.81 -9.25 -14.05
C LEU A 89 8.79 -8.57 -12.68
N THR A 90 7.82 -7.69 -12.43
CA THR A 90 7.66 -7.02 -11.14
C THR A 90 7.31 -8.00 -10.01
N LEU A 91 6.43 -8.96 -10.27
CA LEU A 91 6.10 -10.03 -9.34
C LEU A 91 7.30 -10.92 -9.03
N ALA A 92 8.06 -11.31 -10.06
CA ALA A 92 9.28 -12.11 -9.91
C ALA A 92 10.36 -11.35 -9.12
N ALA A 93 10.58 -10.06 -9.41
CA ALA A 93 11.50 -9.20 -8.68
C ALA A 93 11.10 -9.07 -7.20
N SER A 94 9.81 -8.88 -6.94
CA SER A 94 9.26 -8.83 -5.59
C SER A 94 9.39 -10.17 -4.87
N GLY A 95 9.05 -11.26 -5.53
CA GLY A 95 9.18 -12.61 -5.00
C GLY A 95 10.63 -12.94 -4.63
N LEU A 96 11.57 -12.59 -5.52
CA LEU A 96 13.00 -12.75 -5.28
C LEU A 96 13.47 -11.90 -4.09
N SER A 97 13.09 -10.63 -4.06
CA SER A 97 13.41 -9.71 -2.95
C SER A 97 12.87 -10.25 -1.62
N GLY A 98 11.62 -10.70 -1.60
CA GLY A 98 10.99 -11.31 -0.42
C GLY A 98 11.66 -12.62 -0.01
N PHE A 99 12.00 -13.48 -0.97
CA PHE A 99 12.71 -14.73 -0.72
C PHE A 99 14.09 -14.48 -0.09
N LEU A 100 14.88 -13.58 -0.67
CA LEU A 100 16.20 -13.22 -0.17
C LEU A 100 16.09 -12.63 1.25
N LEU A 101 15.10 -11.75 1.47
CA LEU A 101 14.90 -11.13 2.76
C LEU A 101 14.51 -12.17 3.84
N VAL A 102 13.58 -13.08 3.54
CA VAL A 102 13.21 -14.17 4.48
C VAL A 102 14.39 -15.12 4.70
N ARG A 103 15.22 -15.37 3.69
CA ARG A 103 16.36 -16.29 3.77
C ARG A 103 17.54 -15.74 4.57
N PHE A 104 17.78 -14.42 4.48
CA PHE A 104 18.98 -13.77 5.02
C PHE A 104 18.70 -12.79 6.17
N SER A 105 17.47 -12.74 6.68
CA SER A 105 17.13 -11.92 7.85
C SER A 105 16.43 -12.75 8.93
N ASP A 106 16.42 -12.23 10.15
CA ASP A 106 15.77 -12.85 11.32
C ASP A 106 14.26 -12.51 11.39
N LEU A 107 13.62 -12.19 10.25
CA LEU A 107 12.20 -11.83 10.20
C LEU A 107 11.32 -13.08 10.40
N PRO A 108 10.31 -13.01 11.28
CA PRO A 108 9.50 -14.18 11.60
C PRO A 108 8.50 -14.51 10.47
N GLY A 109 8.39 -15.80 10.16
CA GLY A 109 7.39 -16.35 9.24
C GLY A 109 7.36 -15.68 7.86
N PRO A 110 6.17 -15.38 7.31
CA PRO A 110 6.03 -14.75 6.00
C PRO A 110 6.26 -13.24 5.99
N THR A 111 6.72 -12.65 7.11
CA THR A 111 6.83 -11.18 7.29
C THR A 111 7.68 -10.52 6.22
N GLY A 112 8.83 -11.10 5.86
CA GLY A 112 9.70 -10.57 4.82
C GLY A 112 9.03 -10.56 3.44
N ALA A 113 8.28 -11.61 3.11
CA ALA A 113 7.53 -11.72 1.87
C ALA A 113 6.42 -10.65 1.77
N TRP A 114 5.63 -10.48 2.83
CA TRP A 114 4.59 -9.46 2.90
C TRP A 114 5.15 -8.04 2.92
N GLY A 115 6.27 -7.84 3.62
CA GLY A 115 6.92 -6.54 3.71
C GLY A 115 7.55 -6.08 2.39
N SER A 116 8.08 -7.00 1.58
CA SER A 116 8.71 -6.70 0.27
C SER A 116 7.71 -6.64 -0.89
N SER A 117 6.48 -7.15 -0.75
CA SER A 117 5.48 -7.15 -1.82
C SER A 117 5.09 -5.75 -2.27
N PRO A 118 5.23 -5.36 -3.56
CA PRO A 118 4.97 -4.00 -4.05
C PRO A 118 3.49 -3.77 -4.33
N GLY A 119 2.62 -4.10 -3.38
CA GLY A 119 1.20 -3.76 -3.37
C GLY A 119 0.91 -2.41 -2.72
N GLY A 120 -0.34 -2.06 -2.54
CA GLY A 120 -0.74 -0.91 -1.72
C GLY A 120 -0.28 -1.12 -0.27
N ALA A 121 0.56 -0.23 0.26
CA ALA A 121 1.17 -0.42 1.57
C ALA A 121 0.13 -0.63 2.68
N SER A 122 -0.92 0.20 2.69
CA SER A 122 -2.02 0.08 3.66
C SER A 122 -2.79 -1.24 3.53
N ALA A 123 -3.04 -1.71 2.30
CA ALA A 123 -3.71 -2.98 2.04
C ALA A 123 -2.85 -4.17 2.49
N MET A 124 -1.55 -4.15 2.17
CA MET A 124 -0.61 -5.20 2.59
C MET A 124 -0.52 -5.30 4.11
N VAL A 125 -0.45 -4.17 4.81
CA VAL A 125 -0.45 -4.10 6.27
C VAL A 125 -1.77 -4.63 6.84
N ALA A 126 -2.90 -4.24 6.25
CA ALA A 126 -4.22 -4.67 6.69
C ALA A 126 -4.42 -6.19 6.56
N MET A 127 -3.85 -6.80 5.51
CA MET A 127 -3.98 -8.23 5.23
C MET A 127 -2.96 -9.10 5.97
N ALA A 128 -1.77 -8.59 6.23
CA ALA A 128 -0.62 -9.35 6.73
C ALA A 128 -0.93 -10.23 7.95
N GLY A 129 -1.73 -9.72 8.89
CA GLY A 129 -2.11 -10.44 10.11
C GLY A 129 -2.94 -11.70 9.85
N ASP A 130 -3.80 -11.69 8.84
CA ASP A 130 -4.64 -12.83 8.49
C ASP A 130 -3.83 -13.98 7.86
N PHE A 131 -2.62 -13.69 7.41
CA PHE A 131 -1.70 -14.66 6.79
C PHE A 131 -0.47 -14.97 7.65
N GLY A 132 -0.53 -14.65 8.95
CA GLY A 132 0.50 -15.04 9.92
C GLY A 132 1.79 -14.22 9.89
N ALA A 133 1.79 -13.05 9.23
CA ALA A 133 2.92 -12.12 9.25
C ALA A 133 2.83 -11.17 10.47
N ASP A 134 3.97 -10.68 10.93
CA ASP A 134 4.00 -9.63 11.94
C ASP A 134 3.63 -8.28 11.29
N VAL A 135 2.39 -7.84 11.55
CA VAL A 135 1.80 -6.63 10.96
C VAL A 135 2.65 -5.38 11.22
N ARG A 136 3.35 -5.32 12.37
CA ARG A 136 4.19 -4.19 12.77
C ARG A 136 5.42 -4.08 11.90
N LEU A 137 6.11 -5.20 11.70
CA LEU A 137 7.29 -5.27 10.84
C LEU A 137 6.92 -5.08 9.36
N VAL A 138 5.81 -5.67 8.91
CA VAL A 138 5.28 -5.44 7.56
C VAL A 138 4.99 -3.96 7.34
N ALA A 139 4.33 -3.28 8.30
CA ALA A 139 4.07 -1.85 8.21
C ALA A 139 5.36 -1.06 8.12
N PHE A 140 6.32 -1.33 9.00
CA PHE A 140 7.61 -0.66 8.99
C PHE A 140 8.31 -0.79 7.62
N MET A 141 8.39 -2.01 7.08
CA MET A 141 9.00 -2.27 5.77
C MET A 141 8.26 -1.58 4.62
N GLN A 142 6.94 -1.67 4.60
CA GLN A 142 6.11 -1.09 3.54
C GLN A 142 6.23 0.44 3.49
N TYR A 143 6.20 1.11 4.65
CA TYR A 143 6.31 2.58 4.69
C TYR A 143 7.74 3.08 4.51
N LEU A 144 8.73 2.34 4.99
CA LEU A 144 10.13 2.61 4.66
C LEU A 144 10.34 2.57 3.13
N ARG A 145 9.81 1.56 2.46
CA ARG A 145 9.88 1.46 1.00
C ARG A 145 9.17 2.64 0.31
N VAL A 146 7.95 2.98 0.73
CA VAL A 146 7.20 4.11 0.16
C VAL A 146 8.00 5.40 0.26
N LEU A 147 8.65 5.64 1.41
CA LEU A 147 9.51 6.80 1.62
C LEU A 147 10.70 6.82 0.65
N PHE A 148 11.42 5.71 0.51
CA PHE A 148 12.56 5.60 -0.41
C PHE A 148 12.14 5.82 -1.87
N VAL A 149 11.06 5.16 -2.30
CA VAL A 149 10.57 5.26 -3.68
C VAL A 149 10.06 6.67 -3.99
N ALA A 150 9.32 7.29 -3.06
CA ALA A 150 8.83 8.67 -3.21
C ALA A 150 10.00 9.66 -3.32
N THR A 151 11.02 9.49 -2.47
CA THR A 151 12.22 10.34 -2.53
C THR A 151 12.95 10.18 -3.86
N ALA A 152 13.15 8.94 -4.32
CA ALA A 152 13.79 8.68 -5.60
C ALA A 152 12.97 9.25 -6.77
N ALA A 153 11.67 9.05 -6.76
CA ALA A 153 10.78 9.61 -7.80
C ALA A 153 10.79 11.14 -7.80
N ALA A 154 10.82 11.80 -6.64
CA ALA A 154 10.95 13.25 -6.53
C ALA A 154 12.30 13.75 -7.06
N ILE A 155 13.39 13.03 -6.80
CA ILE A 155 14.72 13.34 -7.35
C ILE A 155 14.72 13.22 -8.88
N VAL A 156 14.19 12.11 -9.41
CA VAL A 156 14.09 11.88 -10.87
C VAL A 156 13.24 12.96 -11.54
N ALA A 157 12.10 13.33 -10.93
CA ALA A 157 11.25 14.42 -11.43
C ALA A 157 11.98 15.76 -11.48
N ARG A 158 12.74 16.10 -10.45
CA ARG A 158 13.53 17.36 -10.42
C ARG A 158 14.65 17.41 -11.46
N ILE A 159 15.32 16.28 -11.70
CA ILE A 159 16.40 16.20 -12.70
C ILE A 159 15.83 16.27 -14.12
N GLY A 160 14.65 15.69 -14.34
CA GLY A 160 14.07 15.55 -15.68
C GLY A 160 13.14 16.68 -16.13
N LEU A 161 12.55 17.46 -15.24
CA LEU A 161 11.37 18.28 -15.55
C LEU A 161 11.40 19.75 -15.07
N GLY A 162 12.38 20.17 -14.28
CA GLY A 162 12.29 21.47 -13.61
C GLY A 162 11.23 21.48 -12.50
N ASP A 163 10.73 22.66 -12.13
CA ASP A 163 9.87 22.84 -10.96
C ASP A 163 8.71 21.87 -10.83
N PRO A 164 8.46 21.31 -9.63
CA PRO A 164 7.36 20.39 -9.39
C PRO A 164 6.01 21.09 -9.60
N ALA A 165 5.12 20.38 -10.31
CA ALA A 165 3.78 20.85 -10.55
C ALA A 165 2.97 21.02 -9.27
N HIS A 166 2.00 21.89 -9.36
CA HIS A 166 1.08 22.32 -8.33
C HIS A 166 0.45 21.13 -7.59
N SER A 167 0.46 21.21 -6.26
CA SER A 167 -0.28 20.29 -5.41
C SER A 167 -1.75 20.24 -5.82
N VAL A 168 -2.25 19.07 -6.15
CA VAL A 168 -3.69 18.84 -6.34
C VAL A 168 -4.38 19.20 -5.03
N SER A 169 -5.27 20.18 -5.04
CA SER A 169 -5.99 20.59 -3.85
C SER A 169 -6.92 19.46 -3.42
N GLN A 170 -6.68 18.86 -2.26
CA GLN A 170 -7.55 17.84 -1.69
C GLN A 170 -8.86 18.46 -1.20
N VAL A 171 -9.97 17.96 -1.73
CA VAL A 171 -11.31 18.37 -1.25
C VAL A 171 -11.71 17.44 -0.11
N TRP A 172 -11.53 17.92 1.12
CA TRP A 172 -11.81 17.14 2.33
C TRP A 172 -13.28 16.75 2.47
N PHE A 173 -14.18 17.67 2.16
CA PHE A 173 -15.63 17.50 2.31
C PHE A 173 -16.32 17.73 0.95
N PRO A 174 -16.23 16.75 0.02
CA PRO A 174 -16.98 16.85 -1.23
C PRO A 174 -18.48 16.74 -0.94
N PRO A 175 -19.35 17.31 -1.81
CA PRO A 175 -20.79 17.10 -1.70
C PRO A 175 -21.08 15.60 -1.83
N LEU A 176 -21.83 15.07 -0.85
CA LEU A 176 -22.20 13.66 -0.82
C LEU A 176 -23.29 13.39 -1.87
N ASN A 177 -23.03 12.45 -2.73
CA ASN A 177 -23.93 12.04 -3.81
C ASN A 177 -24.39 10.56 -3.65
N GLN A 178 -25.15 10.04 -4.61
CA GLN A 178 -25.59 8.65 -4.61
C GLN A 178 -24.40 7.66 -4.56
N GLY A 179 -23.26 8.03 -5.14
CA GLY A 179 -22.04 7.22 -5.10
C GLY A 179 -21.53 6.98 -3.68
N PHE A 180 -21.70 7.94 -2.78
CA PHE A 180 -21.37 7.74 -1.36
C PHE A 180 -22.30 6.71 -0.69
N LEU A 181 -23.59 6.74 -0.95
CA LEU A 181 -24.54 5.74 -0.40
C LEU A 181 -24.22 4.34 -0.93
N ILE A 182 -23.90 4.22 -2.22
CA ILE A 182 -23.46 2.95 -2.81
C ILE A 182 -22.15 2.47 -2.17
N THR A 183 -21.21 3.38 -1.97
CA THR A 183 -19.96 3.07 -1.27
C THR A 183 -20.20 2.52 0.14
N LEU A 184 -21.09 3.13 0.91
CA LEU A 184 -21.49 2.61 2.23
C LEU A 184 -22.11 1.22 2.11
N GLY A 185 -23.00 1.01 1.15
CA GLY A 185 -23.60 -0.30 0.88
C GLY A 185 -22.56 -1.38 0.57
N VAL A 186 -21.63 -1.09 -0.36
CA VAL A 186 -20.54 -2.00 -0.73
C VAL A 186 -19.60 -2.26 0.46
N MET A 187 -19.28 -1.21 1.22
CA MET A 187 -18.42 -1.29 2.41
C MET A 187 -19.04 -2.22 3.48
N PHE A 188 -20.28 -1.96 3.89
CA PHE A 188 -20.92 -2.74 4.96
C PHE A 188 -21.27 -4.16 4.50
N ALA A 189 -21.84 -4.33 3.32
CA ALA A 189 -22.19 -5.64 2.77
C ALA A 189 -20.94 -6.47 2.51
N GLY A 190 -19.91 -5.88 1.93
CA GLY A 190 -18.64 -6.55 1.65
C GLY A 190 -17.90 -6.94 2.94
N ALA A 191 -17.83 -6.06 3.94
CA ALA A 191 -17.24 -6.37 5.23
C ALA A 191 -18.01 -7.50 5.96
N TRP A 192 -19.33 -7.42 5.97
CA TRP A 192 -20.18 -8.45 6.59
C TRP A 192 -20.05 -9.80 5.87
N LEU A 193 -20.13 -9.81 4.55
CA LEU A 193 -20.04 -11.04 3.74
C LEU A 193 -18.64 -11.64 3.85
N GLY A 194 -17.58 -10.83 3.78
CA GLY A 194 -16.19 -11.27 3.91
C GLY A 194 -15.90 -11.93 5.25
N THR A 195 -16.43 -11.36 6.33
CA THR A 195 -16.31 -11.96 7.67
C THR A 195 -17.19 -13.20 7.83
N ARG A 196 -18.40 -13.21 7.25
CA ARG A 196 -19.33 -14.35 7.30
C ARG A 196 -18.80 -15.56 6.55
N LEU A 197 -18.22 -15.35 5.38
CA LEU A 197 -17.61 -16.40 4.55
C LEU A 197 -16.22 -16.83 5.08
N ARG A 198 -15.72 -16.21 6.15
CA ARG A 198 -14.39 -16.47 6.72
C ARG A 198 -13.26 -16.35 5.69
N ILE A 199 -13.42 -15.47 4.72
CA ILE A 199 -12.37 -15.18 3.74
C ILE A 199 -11.26 -14.38 4.43
N PRO A 200 -9.99 -14.82 4.41
CA PRO A 200 -8.89 -14.04 4.93
C PRO A 200 -8.85 -12.67 4.26
N SER A 201 -8.80 -11.60 5.05
CA SER A 201 -8.92 -10.21 4.57
C SER A 201 -10.16 -9.90 3.73
N GLY A 202 -11.23 -10.71 3.88
CA GLY A 202 -12.46 -10.55 3.10
C GLY A 202 -13.13 -9.19 3.30
N ALA A 203 -12.95 -8.57 4.46
CA ALA A 203 -13.44 -7.20 4.71
C ALA A 203 -12.78 -6.13 3.83
N LEU A 204 -11.59 -6.40 3.29
CA LEU A 204 -10.92 -5.54 2.31
C LEU A 204 -11.19 -6.03 0.88
N LEU A 205 -10.99 -7.34 0.64
CA LEU A 205 -11.01 -7.91 -0.70
C LEU A 205 -12.39 -7.86 -1.36
N LEU A 206 -13.47 -8.14 -0.62
CA LEU A 206 -14.81 -8.13 -1.21
C LEU A 206 -15.26 -6.72 -1.62
N PRO A 207 -15.16 -5.67 -0.76
CA PRO A 207 -15.43 -4.31 -1.22
C PRO A 207 -14.55 -3.88 -2.40
N ALA A 208 -13.26 -4.29 -2.42
CA ALA A 208 -12.37 -3.96 -3.52
C ALA A 208 -12.83 -4.60 -4.85
N LEU A 209 -13.16 -5.89 -4.86
CA LEU A 209 -13.53 -6.62 -6.06
C LEU A 209 -14.94 -6.24 -6.54
N VAL A 210 -15.94 -6.24 -5.64
CA VAL A 210 -17.32 -5.86 -5.98
C VAL A 210 -17.39 -4.41 -6.40
N GLY A 211 -16.71 -3.52 -5.64
CA GLY A 211 -16.65 -2.11 -5.94
C GLY A 211 -15.95 -1.83 -7.27
N ALA A 212 -14.85 -2.53 -7.57
CA ALA A 212 -14.16 -2.42 -8.86
C ALA A 212 -15.05 -2.86 -10.03
N GLY A 213 -15.80 -3.95 -9.89
CA GLY A 213 -16.76 -4.38 -10.88
C GLY A 213 -17.87 -3.36 -11.15
N LEU A 214 -18.43 -2.77 -10.10
CA LEU A 214 -19.46 -1.72 -10.21
C LEU A 214 -18.89 -0.42 -10.81
N HIS A 215 -17.69 -0.02 -10.39
CA HIS A 215 -17.06 1.21 -10.83
C HIS A 215 -16.60 1.10 -12.30
N SER A 216 -15.95 -0.01 -12.67
CA SER A 216 -15.43 -0.22 -14.02
C SER A 216 -16.55 -0.48 -15.06
N SER A 217 -17.68 -1.05 -14.65
CA SER A 217 -18.84 -1.22 -15.54
C SER A 217 -19.64 0.07 -15.76
N GLY A 218 -19.35 1.14 -15.01
CA GLY A 218 -20.12 2.39 -15.06
C GLY A 218 -21.49 2.31 -14.40
N VAL A 219 -21.85 1.16 -13.82
CA VAL A 219 -23.16 0.98 -13.14
C VAL A 219 -23.26 1.86 -11.90
N ALA A 220 -22.15 2.01 -11.16
CA ALA A 220 -22.10 2.85 -9.97
C ALA A 220 -20.74 3.44 -9.77
N LEU A 221 -20.68 4.77 -9.72
CA LEU A 221 -19.46 5.49 -9.36
C LEU A 221 -19.35 5.56 -7.84
N LEU A 222 -18.36 4.89 -7.29
CA LEU A 222 -18.09 4.93 -5.86
C LEU A 222 -17.52 6.31 -5.48
N GLN A 223 -17.82 6.76 -4.28
CA GLN A 223 -17.27 8.00 -3.71
C GLN A 223 -16.75 7.71 -2.30
N VAL A 224 -15.42 7.77 -2.12
CA VAL A 224 -14.77 7.69 -0.80
C VAL A 224 -14.24 9.09 -0.46
N PRO A 225 -14.91 9.85 0.42
CA PRO A 225 -14.45 11.17 0.83
C PRO A 225 -13.11 11.10 1.59
N GLU A 226 -12.28 12.13 1.46
CA GLU A 226 -10.97 12.20 2.12
C GLU A 226 -11.03 12.08 3.64
N TRP A 227 -12.06 12.65 4.30
CA TRP A 227 -12.25 12.53 5.74
C TRP A 227 -12.50 11.08 6.19
N LEU A 228 -13.23 10.29 5.37
CA LEU A 228 -13.50 8.89 5.67
C LEU A 228 -12.23 8.04 5.48
N LEU A 229 -11.47 8.36 4.43
CA LEU A 229 -10.18 7.73 4.16
C LEU A 229 -9.16 8.05 5.26
N ALA A 230 -9.09 9.31 5.71
CA ALA A 230 -8.23 9.72 6.82
C ALA A 230 -8.57 8.98 8.12
N LEU A 231 -9.87 8.80 8.41
CA LEU A 231 -10.31 8.01 9.56
C LEU A 231 -9.89 6.54 9.44
N ALA A 232 -10.05 5.94 8.26
CA ALA A 232 -9.63 4.56 8.02
C ALA A 232 -8.10 4.40 8.17
N TYR A 233 -7.32 5.31 7.63
CA TYR A 233 -5.87 5.32 7.80
C TYR A 233 -5.46 5.50 9.27
N ALA A 234 -6.11 6.38 10.02
CA ALA A 234 -5.84 6.55 11.44
C ALA A 234 -6.14 5.28 12.23
N LEU A 235 -7.28 4.63 11.99
CA LEU A 235 -7.65 3.37 12.66
C LEU A 235 -6.64 2.24 12.37
N ILE A 236 -6.17 2.13 11.13
CA ILE A 236 -5.14 1.16 10.76
C ILE A 236 -3.80 1.52 11.40
N GLY A 237 -3.37 2.78 11.29
CA GLY A 237 -2.15 3.27 11.91
C GLY A 237 -2.10 3.02 13.42
N TRP A 238 -3.17 3.35 14.14
CA TRP A 238 -3.27 3.06 15.58
C TRP A 238 -3.30 1.58 15.88
N SER A 239 -4.03 0.78 15.08
CA SER A 239 -4.10 -0.68 15.30
C SER A 239 -2.75 -1.35 15.19
N VAL A 240 -1.88 -0.82 14.35
CA VAL A 240 -0.49 -1.29 14.18
C VAL A 240 0.42 -0.67 15.23
N GLY A 241 0.42 0.65 15.34
CA GLY A 241 1.34 1.40 16.20
C GLY A 241 1.21 1.03 17.68
N LEU A 242 -0.01 0.96 18.21
CA LEU A 242 -0.27 0.60 19.61
C LEU A 242 0.14 -0.85 19.97
N ARG A 243 0.43 -1.70 19.00
CA ARG A 243 0.93 -3.06 19.23
C ARG A 243 2.47 -3.14 19.27
N PHE A 244 3.17 -2.04 18.98
CA PHE A 244 4.62 -2.05 19.04
C PHE A 244 5.09 -2.25 20.48
N THR A 245 6.08 -3.14 20.63
CA THR A 245 6.78 -3.41 21.88
C THR A 245 8.27 -3.18 21.67
N ARG A 246 9.01 -2.92 22.75
CA ARG A 246 10.47 -2.72 22.67
C ARG A 246 11.20 -3.83 21.91
N PRO A 247 10.94 -5.14 22.13
CA PRO A 247 11.61 -6.21 21.39
C PRO A 247 11.36 -6.13 19.88
N VAL A 248 10.12 -5.84 19.45
CA VAL A 248 9.77 -5.70 18.03
C VAL A 248 10.43 -4.48 17.42
N PHE A 249 10.48 -3.37 18.14
CA PHE A 249 11.16 -2.16 17.67
C PHE A 249 12.67 -2.39 17.48
N LEU A 250 13.31 -3.07 18.44
CA LEU A 250 14.73 -3.45 18.33
C LEU A 250 14.99 -4.42 17.18
N LEU A 251 14.08 -5.39 16.95
CA LEU A 251 14.17 -6.28 15.80
C LEU A 251 14.08 -5.51 14.48
N ALA A 252 13.14 -4.56 14.37
CA ALA A 252 13.02 -3.69 13.19
C ALA A 252 14.31 -2.90 12.94
N LEU A 253 14.95 -2.37 13.97
CA LEU A 253 16.22 -1.65 13.84
C LEU A 253 17.39 -2.58 13.44
N ARG A 254 17.44 -3.80 13.97
CA ARG A 254 18.48 -4.78 13.61
C ARG A 254 18.37 -5.24 12.15
N THR A 255 17.13 -5.42 11.67
CA THR A 255 16.86 -5.85 10.29
C THR A 255 16.81 -4.69 9.28
N LEU A 256 16.94 -3.45 9.75
CA LEU A 256 16.92 -2.24 8.92
C LEU A 256 17.91 -2.27 7.75
N PRO A 257 19.19 -2.66 7.92
CA PRO A 257 20.13 -2.72 6.80
C PRO A 257 19.68 -3.69 5.70
N GLN A 258 19.20 -4.88 6.09
CA GLN A 258 18.70 -5.88 5.13
C GLN A 258 17.44 -5.37 4.41
N MET A 259 16.54 -4.67 5.13
CA MET A 259 15.37 -4.03 4.53
C MET A 259 15.77 -2.97 3.52
N ILE A 260 16.73 -2.11 3.83
CA ILE A 260 17.23 -1.07 2.92
C ILE A 260 17.85 -1.69 1.67
N VAL A 261 18.70 -2.70 1.81
CA VAL A 261 19.30 -3.42 0.68
C VAL A 261 18.23 -4.05 -0.20
N SER A 262 17.23 -4.68 0.41
CA SER A 262 16.08 -5.26 -0.30
C SER A 262 15.29 -4.22 -1.07
N ILE A 263 15.01 -3.04 -0.47
CA ILE A 263 14.30 -1.93 -1.10
C ILE A 263 15.10 -1.38 -2.29
N ILE A 264 16.38 -1.10 -2.09
CA ILE A 264 17.26 -0.60 -3.17
C ILE A 264 17.38 -1.62 -4.29
N GLY A 265 17.56 -2.91 -3.96
CA GLY A 265 17.59 -3.99 -4.94
C GLY A 265 16.31 -4.06 -5.77
N LEU A 266 15.14 -3.96 -5.13
CA LEU A 266 13.85 -3.93 -5.81
C LEU A 266 13.71 -2.68 -6.70
N MET A 267 14.14 -1.51 -6.23
CA MET A 267 14.13 -0.27 -7.02
C MET A 267 15.02 -0.37 -8.25
N LEU A 268 16.21 -0.96 -8.13
CA LEU A 268 17.12 -1.18 -9.26
C LEU A 268 16.53 -2.16 -10.27
N LEU A 269 15.92 -3.25 -9.82
CA LEU A 269 15.23 -4.21 -10.70
C LEU A 269 14.04 -3.54 -11.43
N CYS A 270 13.26 -2.72 -10.74
CA CYS A 270 12.19 -1.95 -11.36
C CYS A 270 12.73 -0.87 -12.32
N GLY A 271 13.84 -0.21 -11.99
CA GLY A 271 14.53 0.71 -12.89
C GLY A 271 15.05 0.03 -14.16
N GLY A 272 15.61 -1.18 -14.02
CA GLY A 272 16.01 -2.01 -15.16
C GLY A 272 14.82 -2.41 -16.03
N SER A 273 13.69 -2.77 -15.43
CA SER A 273 12.45 -3.05 -16.17
C SER A 273 11.88 -1.81 -16.86
N ALA A 274 12.00 -0.63 -16.23
CA ALA A 274 11.64 0.65 -16.84
C ALA A 274 12.48 0.93 -18.10
N TRP A 275 13.81 0.76 -17.98
CA TRP A 275 14.71 0.92 -19.13
C TRP A 275 14.37 -0.04 -20.27
N LEU A 276 14.08 -1.31 -19.97
CA LEU A 276 13.66 -2.27 -20.97
C LEU A 276 12.34 -1.84 -21.64
N LEU A 277 11.38 -1.36 -20.84
CA LEU A 277 10.07 -0.90 -21.31
C LEU A 277 10.20 0.28 -22.28
N THR A 278 11.12 1.23 -22.02
CA THR A 278 11.40 2.32 -22.97
C THR A 278 11.91 1.83 -24.30
N ARG A 279 12.68 0.72 -24.32
CA ARG A 279 13.21 0.14 -25.56
C ARG A 279 12.16 -0.64 -26.35
N VAL A 280 11.21 -1.27 -25.68
CA VAL A 280 10.18 -2.10 -26.33
C VAL A 280 8.98 -1.28 -26.80
N LEU A 281 8.46 -0.38 -25.95
CA LEU A 281 7.29 0.43 -26.27
C LEU A 281 7.60 1.83 -26.80
N HIS A 282 8.88 2.21 -26.83
CA HIS A 282 9.32 3.55 -27.26
C HIS A 282 8.64 4.69 -26.45
N ILE A 283 8.27 4.42 -25.20
CA ILE A 283 7.74 5.43 -24.27
C ILE A 283 8.88 6.15 -23.53
N ASP A 284 8.60 7.32 -23.02
CA ASP A 284 9.58 8.10 -22.26
C ASP A 284 9.98 7.38 -20.97
N LEU A 285 11.21 7.61 -20.52
CA LEU A 285 11.80 6.95 -19.35
C LEU A 285 11.01 7.25 -18.06
N MET A 286 10.45 8.46 -17.94
CA MET A 286 9.71 8.85 -16.75
C MET A 286 8.38 8.09 -16.65
N THR A 287 7.64 7.97 -17.77
CA THR A 287 6.43 7.13 -17.86
C THR A 287 6.76 5.67 -17.48
N ALA A 288 7.81 5.11 -18.09
CA ALA A 288 8.23 3.73 -17.81
C ALA A 288 8.64 3.54 -16.34
N TYR A 289 9.40 4.49 -15.78
CA TYR A 289 9.82 4.45 -14.38
C TYR A 289 8.64 4.53 -13.41
N LEU A 290 7.73 5.48 -13.61
CA LEU A 290 6.54 5.60 -12.76
C LEU A 290 5.60 4.39 -12.89
N ALA A 291 5.47 3.82 -14.09
CA ALA A 291 4.65 2.63 -14.32
C ALA A 291 5.18 1.39 -13.59
N THR A 292 6.51 1.22 -13.53
CA THR A 292 7.15 0.03 -12.94
C THR A 292 7.58 0.23 -11.49
N SER A 293 7.71 1.47 -11.01
CA SER A 293 8.22 1.78 -9.67
C SER A 293 7.41 1.08 -8.58
N PRO A 294 8.05 0.52 -7.54
CA PRO A 294 7.37 -0.18 -6.46
C PRO A 294 6.75 0.80 -5.43
N GLY A 295 6.32 1.99 -5.88
CA GLY A 295 5.72 3.04 -5.06
C GLY A 295 4.27 2.77 -4.66
N GLY A 296 3.74 3.65 -3.83
CA GLY A 296 2.31 3.73 -3.55
C GLY A 296 1.57 4.41 -4.71
N LEU A 297 0.36 3.94 -4.98
CA LEU A 297 -0.46 4.43 -6.10
C LEU A 297 -0.70 5.95 -5.99
N ASP A 298 -0.99 6.44 -4.78
CA ASP A 298 -1.23 7.87 -4.51
C ASP A 298 0.02 8.72 -4.79
N THR A 299 1.20 8.26 -4.36
CA THR A 299 2.46 8.98 -4.57
C THR A 299 2.82 9.05 -6.05
N VAL A 300 2.64 7.93 -6.77
CA VAL A 300 2.91 7.87 -8.21
C VAL A 300 1.92 8.72 -8.97
N ALA A 301 0.64 8.74 -8.59
CA ALA A 301 -0.40 9.58 -9.20
C ALA A 301 -0.06 11.08 -9.09
N ILE A 302 0.37 11.53 -7.90
CA ILE A 302 0.76 12.93 -7.66
C ILE A 302 1.95 13.33 -8.56
N ILE A 303 2.97 12.49 -8.63
CA ILE A 303 4.16 12.76 -9.45
C ILE A 303 3.81 12.73 -10.94
N ALA A 304 2.99 11.76 -11.37
CA ALA A 304 2.53 11.65 -12.75
C ALA A 304 1.71 12.85 -13.17
N ALA A 305 0.79 13.33 -12.33
CA ALA A 305 -0.02 14.51 -12.58
C ALA A 305 0.82 15.80 -12.75
N GLY A 306 1.98 15.84 -12.08
CA GLY A 306 2.95 16.93 -12.18
C GLY A 306 3.99 16.81 -13.28
N SER A 307 3.97 15.72 -14.04
CA SER A 307 4.99 15.38 -15.02
C SER A 307 4.38 15.26 -16.41
N ARG A 308 5.22 15.42 -17.46
CA ARG A 308 4.81 15.15 -18.84
C ARG A 308 4.90 13.67 -19.16
N VAL A 309 3.98 12.88 -18.58
CA VAL A 309 3.94 11.42 -18.72
C VAL A 309 2.57 10.96 -19.16
N ASP A 310 2.48 9.76 -19.71
CA ASP A 310 1.19 9.11 -19.96
C ASP A 310 0.59 8.62 -18.64
N ILE A 311 -0.22 9.50 -18.03
CA ILE A 311 -0.87 9.25 -16.73
C ILE A 311 -1.77 8.02 -16.83
N ALA A 312 -2.50 7.83 -17.94
CA ALA A 312 -3.42 6.72 -18.12
C ALA A 312 -2.66 5.37 -18.10
N PHE A 313 -1.55 5.28 -18.84
CA PHE A 313 -0.71 4.09 -18.85
C PHE A 313 -0.07 3.80 -17.48
N VAL A 314 0.48 4.83 -16.82
CA VAL A 314 1.07 4.69 -15.48
C VAL A 314 0.05 4.18 -14.46
N MET A 315 -1.12 4.82 -14.39
CA MET A 315 -2.17 4.44 -13.44
C MET A 315 -2.75 3.07 -13.75
N ALA A 316 -2.89 2.73 -15.03
CA ALA A 316 -3.35 1.42 -15.48
C ALA A 316 -2.44 0.29 -14.98
N LEU A 317 -1.14 0.41 -15.22
CA LEU A 317 -0.16 -0.61 -14.83
C LEU A 317 -0.05 -0.74 -13.30
N GLN A 318 -0.03 0.38 -12.59
CA GLN A 318 0.01 0.44 -11.13
C GLN A 318 -1.24 -0.20 -10.49
N THR A 319 -2.42 0.10 -11.04
CA THR A 319 -3.70 -0.43 -10.55
C THR A 319 -3.80 -1.92 -10.80
N LEU A 320 -3.47 -2.39 -12.00
CA LEU A 320 -3.51 -3.81 -12.34
C LEU A 320 -2.53 -4.61 -11.47
N ARG A 321 -1.33 -4.07 -11.25
CA ARG A 321 -0.35 -4.66 -10.32
C ARG A 321 -0.91 -4.79 -8.91
N LEU A 322 -1.58 -3.75 -8.41
CA LEU A 322 -2.19 -3.76 -7.09
C LEU A 322 -3.19 -4.90 -6.97
N PHE A 323 -4.11 -5.05 -7.92
CA PHE A 323 -5.10 -6.14 -7.90
C PHE A 323 -4.45 -7.52 -8.00
N ILE A 324 -3.48 -7.70 -8.89
CA ILE A 324 -2.77 -8.98 -9.01
C ILE A 324 -2.07 -9.34 -7.70
N ILE A 325 -1.39 -8.39 -7.06
CA ILE A 325 -0.70 -8.64 -5.79
C ILE A 325 -1.69 -8.90 -4.65
N LEU A 326 -2.82 -8.20 -4.60
CA LEU A 326 -3.86 -8.49 -3.61
C LEU A 326 -4.38 -9.94 -3.73
N LEU A 327 -4.54 -10.44 -4.94
CA LEU A 327 -5.05 -11.78 -5.20
C LEU A 327 -3.96 -12.87 -5.06
N THR A 328 -2.75 -12.60 -5.56
CA THR A 328 -1.65 -13.59 -5.59
C THR A 328 -0.72 -13.51 -4.38
N GLY A 329 -0.68 -12.38 -3.69
CA GLY A 329 0.19 -12.13 -2.54
C GLY A 329 0.13 -13.21 -1.46
N PRO A 330 -1.06 -13.66 -1.03
CA PRO A 330 -1.20 -14.74 -0.06
C PRO A 330 -0.57 -16.06 -0.51
N ALA A 331 -0.70 -16.42 -1.80
CA ALA A 331 -0.10 -17.62 -2.37
C ALA A 331 1.43 -17.50 -2.43
N LEU A 332 1.92 -16.34 -2.91
CA LEU A 332 3.35 -16.05 -3.00
C LEU A 332 4.01 -16.02 -1.61
N ALA A 333 3.41 -15.38 -0.64
CA ALA A 333 3.93 -15.33 0.72
C ALA A 333 4.01 -16.72 1.37
N ARG A 334 3.00 -17.57 1.18
CA ARG A 334 3.01 -18.96 1.63
C ARG A 334 4.11 -19.78 0.95
N PHE A 335 4.28 -19.59 -0.36
CA PHE A 335 5.34 -20.25 -1.11
C PHE A 335 6.72 -19.85 -0.57
N ILE A 336 6.99 -18.55 -0.46
CA ILE A 336 8.26 -18.01 0.05
C ILE A 336 8.54 -18.54 1.46
N SER A 337 7.56 -18.49 2.38
CA SER A 337 7.75 -18.93 3.76
C SER A 337 8.07 -20.42 3.88
N ARG A 338 7.56 -21.25 2.96
CA ARG A 338 7.85 -22.70 2.93
C ARG A 338 9.25 -23.03 2.47
N TYR A 339 9.78 -22.28 1.50
CA TYR A 339 11.03 -22.62 0.81
C TYR A 339 12.23 -21.76 1.27
N ALA A 340 11.98 -20.57 1.82
CA ALA A 340 13.06 -19.67 2.25
C ALA A 340 13.60 -19.98 3.65
N HIS A 341 12.77 -20.54 4.57
CA HIS A 341 13.29 -20.99 5.85
C HIS A 341 13.99 -22.34 5.68
N PRO A 342 15.27 -22.49 6.12
CA PRO A 342 15.86 -23.82 6.28
C PRO A 342 14.96 -24.59 7.25
N ARG A 343 14.63 -25.83 6.92
CA ARG A 343 13.94 -26.74 7.82
C ARG A 343 14.70 -26.77 9.14
N ALA A 344 14.19 -26.09 10.16
CA ALA A 344 14.64 -26.26 11.53
C ALA A 344 14.28 -27.70 11.91
N GLY A 345 15.28 -28.60 11.96
CA GLY A 345 15.09 -29.94 12.46
C GLY A 345 15.45 -31.06 11.47
N ALA A 346 16.72 -31.18 11.18
CA ALA A 346 17.35 -32.45 10.91
C ALA A 346 18.65 -32.48 11.73
N ASN A 347 18.52 -32.62 13.01
CA ASN A 347 19.53 -33.20 13.92
C ASN A 347 18.79 -33.85 15.08
#